data_bcd1f4d59021d35474117edab85d6d54
#
_entry.id   bcd1f4d59021d35474117edab85d6d54
#
_cell.length_a   1.000
_cell.length_b   1.000
_cell.length_c   1.000
_cell.angle_alpha   90.00
_cell.angle_beta   90.00
_cell.angle_gamma   90.00
#
_symmetry.space_group_name_H-M   'P 1'
#
loop_
_entity.id
_entity.type
_entity.pdbx_description
1 polymer ?
#
loop_
_entity_poly.entity_id
_entity_poly.type
_entity_poly.pdbx_seq_one_letter_code
_entity_poly.pdbx_strand_id
1 'polypeptide(L)'
;PENATFSEAAAKVRGAQSDKFWSRLFVPPSAEDFKGLLYMLIGKGKKGEAQMAFLEKALIKPFARAYKDMNAAKEKISNQYKLLTSEFKDIKKKLLTATDYNNFTFDQAVRVYLMNKNDIDIPGISKRDTAALTKIVESDQRLKDFASKLSTVTGLEEGYITPNDVNWLASTIEMDIKSINNDVRRSEFLNEWIENKKVIFSEKNLNKLEALYGTSYRNALEDILYRMETGSNRQKGSSKLVNQFTDWINNATGNIMFLNVRSSVL
;
A
#
# COMPACT_ATOMS: atom_id res chain seq x y z
N PRO A 1 -34.31 -5.72 10.81
CA PRO A 1 -33.51 -4.51 10.89
C PRO A 1 -34.20 -3.44 10.09
N GLU A 2 -34.76 -2.47 10.81
CA GLU A 2 -35.36 -1.28 10.20
C GLU A 2 -34.27 -0.57 9.39
N ASN A 3 -34.60 -0.28 8.15
CA ASN A 3 -33.74 0.48 7.25
C ASN A 3 -33.41 1.82 7.90
N ALA A 4 -32.18 1.94 8.43
CA ALA A 4 -31.66 3.22 8.83
C ALA A 4 -31.67 4.11 7.58
N THR A 5 -32.36 5.24 7.62
CA THR A 5 -32.41 6.15 6.48
C THR A 5 -31.01 6.68 6.20
N PHE A 6 -30.73 7.00 4.94
CA PHE A 6 -29.44 7.59 4.52
C PHE A 6 -29.03 8.78 5.39
N SER A 7 -30.00 9.60 5.86
CA SER A 7 -29.76 10.72 6.76
C SER A 7 -29.28 10.31 8.15
N GLU A 8 -29.75 9.16 8.68
CA GLU A 8 -29.31 8.64 9.99
C GLU A 8 -27.91 8.05 9.94
N ALA A 9 -27.58 7.34 8.84
CA ALA A 9 -26.20 6.86 8.61
C ALA A 9 -25.23 8.03 8.46
N ALA A 10 -25.59 9.07 7.70
CA ALA A 10 -24.80 10.28 7.54
C ALA A 10 -24.67 11.09 8.86
N ALA A 11 -25.71 11.12 9.70
CA ALA A 11 -25.66 11.77 11.01
C ALA A 11 -24.72 11.00 11.99
N LYS A 12 -24.72 9.67 11.95
CA LYS A 12 -23.81 8.84 12.76
C LYS A 12 -22.34 9.05 12.33
N VAL A 13 -22.05 9.12 11.04
CA VAL A 13 -20.70 9.41 10.53
C VAL A 13 -20.25 10.79 10.97
N ARG A 14 -21.11 11.81 10.90
CA ARG A 14 -20.84 13.18 11.40
C ARG A 14 -20.59 13.22 12.91
N GLY A 15 -21.39 12.51 13.69
CA GLY A 15 -21.21 12.42 15.15
C GLY A 15 -19.86 11.80 15.54
N ALA A 16 -19.42 10.78 14.80
CA ALA A 16 -18.13 10.13 15.03
C ALA A 16 -16.92 10.97 14.56
N GLN A 17 -17.09 11.84 13.54
CA GLN A 17 -16.04 12.78 13.10
C GLN A 17 -15.84 13.96 14.07
N SER A 18 -16.85 14.28 14.90
CA SER A 18 -16.73 15.33 15.93
C SER A 18 -15.89 14.90 17.13
N ASP A 19 -15.54 13.63 17.24
CA ASP A 19 -14.72 13.12 18.32
C ASP A 19 -13.28 13.62 18.16
N LYS A 20 -12.81 14.46 19.09
CA LYS A 20 -11.48 15.12 19.09
C LYS A 20 -10.29 14.16 18.93
N PHE A 21 -10.51 12.88 19.17
CA PHE A 21 -9.54 11.81 18.98
C PHE A 21 -9.23 11.57 17.48
N TRP A 22 -10.25 11.65 16.62
CA TRP A 22 -10.13 11.37 15.19
C TRP A 22 -9.49 12.50 14.38
N SER A 23 -9.60 13.74 14.85
CA SER A 23 -8.94 14.90 14.22
C SER A 23 -7.42 14.87 14.36
N ARG A 24 -6.88 14.00 15.24
CA ARG A 24 -5.44 13.83 15.48
C ARG A 24 -4.85 12.58 14.78
N LEU A 25 -5.69 11.70 14.27
CA LEU A 25 -5.23 10.51 13.55
C LEU A 25 -5.46 10.73 12.05
N PHE A 26 -4.37 10.75 11.28
CA PHE A 26 -4.48 10.66 9.84
C PHE A 26 -5.03 9.28 9.48
N VAL A 27 -6.27 9.24 9.02
CA VAL A 27 -6.93 8.02 8.56
C VAL A 27 -6.84 7.99 7.04
N PRO A 28 -6.21 6.98 6.43
CA PRO A 28 -6.18 6.87 4.99
C PRO A 28 -7.58 6.78 4.37
N PRO A 29 -7.81 7.30 3.15
CA PRO A 29 -9.13 7.29 2.51
C PRO A 29 -9.81 5.92 2.49
N SER A 30 -9.06 4.85 2.25
CA SER A 30 -9.59 3.47 2.29
C SER A 30 -10.09 3.03 3.67
N ALA A 31 -9.55 3.58 4.75
CA ALA A 31 -10.04 3.30 6.11
C ALA A 31 -11.28 4.13 6.45
N GLU A 32 -11.45 5.30 5.83
CA GLU A 32 -12.69 6.09 5.95
C GLU A 32 -13.84 5.39 5.23
N ASP A 33 -13.62 4.91 4.00
CA ASP A 33 -14.59 4.10 3.26
C ASP A 33 -15.00 2.84 4.06
N PHE A 34 -14.01 2.16 4.64
CA PHE A 34 -14.23 0.98 5.46
C PHE A 34 -15.03 1.30 6.73
N LYS A 35 -14.72 2.42 7.39
CA LYS A 35 -15.48 2.90 8.54
C LYS A 35 -16.94 3.15 8.16
N GLY A 36 -17.20 3.75 7.00
CA GLY A 36 -18.55 3.95 6.46
C GLY A 36 -19.33 2.64 6.33
N LEU A 37 -18.71 1.59 5.77
CA LEU A 37 -19.32 0.25 5.69
C LEU A 37 -19.59 -0.38 7.05
N LEU A 38 -18.67 -0.24 8.00
CA LEU A 38 -18.83 -0.79 9.35
C LEU A 38 -20.03 -0.16 10.10
N TYR A 39 -20.34 1.12 9.84
CA TYR A 39 -21.50 1.76 10.45
C TYR A 39 -22.84 1.09 10.10
N MET A 40 -22.93 0.45 8.95
CA MET A 40 -24.10 -0.30 8.55
C MET A 40 -24.31 -1.58 9.39
N LEU A 41 -23.22 -2.12 9.97
CA LEU A 41 -23.22 -3.34 10.79
C LEU A 41 -23.53 -3.09 12.26
N ILE A 42 -23.51 -1.82 12.68
CA ILE A 42 -23.56 -1.47 14.09
C ILE A 42 -25.01 -1.22 14.53
N GLY A 43 -25.39 -1.88 15.63
CA GLY A 43 -26.67 -1.66 16.28
C GLY A 43 -26.81 -0.24 16.85
N LYS A 44 -28.03 0.12 17.30
CA LYS A 44 -28.32 1.41 17.98
C LYS A 44 -27.92 1.37 19.46
N GLY A 45 -27.66 2.55 20.04
CA GLY A 45 -27.43 2.76 21.48
C GLY A 45 -26.12 2.14 22.01
N LYS A 46 -26.04 1.91 23.32
CA LYS A 46 -24.84 1.43 24.01
C LYS A 46 -24.24 0.15 23.44
N LYS A 47 -25.07 -0.75 22.90
CA LYS A 47 -24.58 -1.97 22.23
C LYS A 47 -23.86 -1.64 20.93
N GLY A 48 -24.40 -0.71 20.14
CA GLY A 48 -23.77 -0.25 18.92
C GLY A 48 -22.44 0.47 19.19
N GLU A 49 -22.39 1.29 20.23
CA GLU A 49 -21.15 1.98 20.66
C GLU A 49 -20.07 0.97 21.07
N ALA A 50 -20.42 -0.07 21.84
CA ALA A 50 -19.48 -1.12 22.21
C ALA A 50 -18.97 -1.91 21.00
N GLN A 51 -19.86 -2.23 20.04
CA GLN A 51 -19.47 -2.89 18.79
C GLN A 51 -18.53 -2.02 17.96
N MET A 52 -18.80 -0.71 17.87
CA MET A 52 -17.92 0.20 17.16
C MET A 52 -16.56 0.32 17.83
N ALA A 53 -16.53 0.47 19.16
CA ALA A 53 -15.28 0.53 19.91
C ALA A 53 -14.41 -0.72 19.70
N PHE A 54 -15.05 -1.91 19.63
CA PHE A 54 -14.37 -3.15 19.30
C PHE A 54 -13.77 -3.12 17.89
N LEU A 55 -14.55 -2.76 16.87
CA LEU A 55 -14.10 -2.73 15.47
C LEU A 55 -13.01 -1.66 15.26
N GLU A 56 -13.11 -0.52 15.93
CA GLU A 56 -12.06 0.49 15.95
C GLU A 56 -10.76 -0.05 16.53
N LYS A 57 -10.83 -0.72 17.67
CA LYS A 57 -9.65 -1.30 18.32
C LYS A 57 -9.02 -2.42 17.48
N ALA A 58 -9.84 -3.29 16.89
CA ALA A 58 -9.38 -4.48 16.20
C ALA A 58 -8.95 -4.23 14.74
N LEU A 59 -9.54 -3.23 14.05
CA LEU A 59 -9.32 -3.02 12.62
C LEU A 59 -8.78 -1.63 12.30
N ILE A 60 -9.44 -0.57 12.75
CA ILE A 60 -9.11 0.78 12.29
C ILE A 60 -7.80 1.28 12.90
N LYS A 61 -7.62 1.13 14.21
CA LYS A 61 -6.39 1.56 14.90
C LYS A 61 -5.14 0.79 14.44
N PRO A 62 -5.16 -0.56 14.31
CA PRO A 62 -4.03 -1.30 13.76
C PRO A 62 -3.67 -0.87 12.34
N PHE A 63 -4.66 -0.68 11.47
CA PHE A 63 -4.44 -0.19 10.12
C PHE A 63 -3.82 1.21 10.08
N ALA A 64 -4.34 2.15 10.87
CA ALA A 64 -3.82 3.52 10.94
C ALA A 64 -2.38 3.56 11.47
N ARG A 65 -2.04 2.75 12.49
CA ARG A 65 -0.66 2.60 12.98
C ARG A 65 0.26 2.06 11.88
N ALA A 66 -0.12 0.93 11.28
CA ALA A 66 0.64 0.31 10.21
C ALA A 66 0.90 1.28 9.05
N TYR A 67 -0.11 2.04 8.65
CA TYR A 67 0.02 3.02 7.59
C TYR A 67 0.96 4.18 7.95
N LYS A 68 0.90 4.66 9.19
CA LYS A 68 1.83 5.68 9.72
C LYS A 68 3.27 5.17 9.70
N ASP A 69 3.48 3.94 10.20
CA ASP A 69 4.81 3.34 10.29
C ASP A 69 5.38 3.04 8.90
N MET A 70 4.54 2.58 7.98
CA MET A 70 4.90 2.39 6.57
C MET A 70 5.31 3.71 5.90
N ASN A 71 4.58 4.79 6.13
CA ASN A 71 4.94 6.12 5.58
C ASN A 71 6.25 6.64 6.18
N ALA A 72 6.48 6.47 7.48
CA ALA A 72 7.72 6.84 8.13
C ALA A 72 8.93 6.04 7.58
N ALA A 73 8.75 4.74 7.37
CA ALA A 73 9.77 3.89 6.75
C ALA A 73 10.06 4.31 5.30
N LYS A 74 9.01 4.62 4.52
CA LYS A 74 9.15 5.13 3.15
C LYS A 74 9.91 6.46 3.10
N GLU A 75 9.59 7.38 3.99
CA GLU A 75 10.30 8.66 4.10
C GLU A 75 11.76 8.45 4.47
N LYS A 76 12.05 7.57 5.43
CA LYS A 76 13.42 7.22 5.83
C LYS A 76 14.24 6.70 4.65
N ILE A 77 13.72 5.71 3.92
CA ILE A 77 14.40 5.13 2.74
C ILE A 77 14.60 6.20 1.66
N SER A 78 13.57 6.99 1.37
CA SER A 78 13.66 8.07 0.38
C SER A 78 14.74 9.10 0.74
N ASN A 79 14.85 9.48 2.02
CA ASN A 79 15.86 10.41 2.49
C ASN A 79 17.27 9.80 2.44
N GLN A 80 17.42 8.53 2.82
CA GLN A 80 18.71 7.82 2.70
C GLN A 80 19.16 7.71 1.24
N TYR A 81 18.24 7.43 0.31
CA TYR A 81 18.54 7.40 -1.12
C TYR A 81 18.95 8.78 -1.66
N LYS A 82 18.28 9.87 -1.23
CA LYS A 82 18.67 11.23 -1.58
C LYS A 82 20.08 11.57 -1.10
N LEU A 83 20.43 11.18 0.13
CA LEU A 83 21.77 11.37 0.67
C LEU A 83 22.80 10.59 -0.15
N LEU A 84 22.54 9.31 -0.43
CA LEU A 84 23.38 8.47 -1.26
C LEU A 84 23.63 9.09 -2.64
N THR A 85 22.58 9.50 -3.34
CA THR A 85 22.70 10.11 -4.66
C THR A 85 23.36 11.49 -4.62
N SER A 86 23.34 12.18 -3.48
CA SER A 86 24.07 13.43 -3.27
C SER A 86 25.58 13.19 -3.09
N GLU A 87 25.96 12.10 -2.39
CA GLU A 87 27.35 11.67 -2.24
C GLU A 87 27.95 11.15 -3.56
N PHE A 88 27.13 10.48 -4.38
CA PHE A 88 27.50 9.85 -5.65
C PHE A 88 26.90 10.57 -6.86
N LYS A 89 27.07 11.89 -6.94
CA LYS A 89 26.52 12.70 -8.05
C LYS A 89 27.02 12.29 -9.42
N ASP A 90 28.29 11.88 -9.52
CA ASP A 90 28.94 11.34 -10.69
C ASP A 90 28.25 10.06 -11.17
N ILE A 91 28.03 9.11 -10.25
CA ILE A 91 27.34 7.86 -10.52
C ILE A 91 25.88 8.11 -10.90
N LYS A 92 25.17 8.98 -10.17
CA LYS A 92 23.78 9.34 -10.52
C LYS A 92 23.61 9.80 -11.97
N LYS A 93 24.56 10.59 -12.49
CA LYS A 93 24.56 11.02 -13.89
C LYS A 93 24.85 9.86 -14.85
N LYS A 94 25.75 8.96 -14.45
CA LYS A 94 26.17 7.80 -15.23
C LYS A 94 25.08 6.73 -15.33
N LEU A 95 24.25 6.55 -14.30
CA LEU A 95 23.24 5.46 -14.22
C LEU A 95 22.33 5.38 -15.48
N LEU A 96 21.90 6.52 -16.02
CA LEU A 96 21.00 6.57 -17.17
C LEU A 96 21.71 6.44 -18.51
N THR A 97 23.04 6.37 -18.54
CA THR A 97 23.82 6.17 -19.77
C THR A 97 23.97 4.68 -20.08
N ALA A 98 24.12 4.36 -21.38
CA ALA A 98 24.36 2.99 -21.82
C ALA A 98 25.76 2.53 -21.43
N THR A 99 25.89 1.25 -21.09
CA THR A 99 27.16 0.54 -20.99
C THR A 99 27.64 0.13 -22.40
N ASP A 100 28.88 -0.32 -22.49
CA ASP A 100 29.46 -0.88 -23.75
C ASP A 100 28.91 -2.29 -24.07
N TYR A 101 27.98 -2.80 -23.28
CA TYR A 101 27.42 -4.15 -23.43
C TYR A 101 25.94 -4.12 -23.75
N ASN A 102 25.55 -4.51 -24.96
CA ASN A 102 24.17 -4.75 -25.42
C ASN A 102 23.18 -3.60 -25.09
N ASN A 103 23.64 -2.35 -25.05
CA ASN A 103 22.86 -1.16 -24.71
C ASN A 103 22.19 -1.18 -23.34
N PHE A 104 22.57 -2.09 -22.43
CA PHE A 104 22.14 -1.99 -21.05
C PHE A 104 22.65 -0.71 -20.40
N THR A 105 21.83 -0.08 -19.58
CA THR A 105 22.26 1.09 -18.80
C THR A 105 23.07 0.69 -17.57
N PHE A 106 23.85 1.63 -17.01
CA PHE A 106 24.54 1.41 -15.74
C PHE A 106 23.55 1.20 -14.59
N ASP A 107 22.34 1.77 -14.66
CA ASP A 107 21.25 1.50 -13.71
C ASP A 107 20.86 0.01 -13.73
N GLN A 108 20.61 -0.54 -14.91
CA GLN A 108 20.33 -1.96 -15.08
C GLN A 108 21.50 -2.83 -14.62
N ALA A 109 22.73 -2.43 -14.93
CA ALA A 109 23.91 -3.18 -14.49
C ALA A 109 24.02 -3.25 -12.95
N VAL A 110 23.82 -2.14 -12.25
CA VAL A 110 23.81 -2.11 -10.76
C VAL A 110 22.68 -2.98 -10.19
N ARG A 111 21.49 -2.92 -10.77
CA ARG A 111 20.36 -3.76 -10.33
C ARG A 111 20.64 -5.25 -10.50
N VAL A 112 21.14 -5.65 -11.68
CA VAL A 112 21.55 -7.04 -11.95
C VAL A 112 22.66 -7.48 -11.00
N TYR A 113 23.66 -6.64 -10.75
CA TYR A 113 24.73 -6.92 -9.78
C TYR A 113 24.18 -7.19 -8.38
N LEU A 114 23.25 -6.35 -7.89
CA LEU A 114 22.66 -6.52 -6.57
C LEU A 114 21.78 -7.76 -6.47
N MET A 115 20.96 -8.03 -7.49
CA MET A 115 20.15 -9.25 -7.57
C MET A 115 21.04 -10.49 -7.58
N ASN A 116 22.04 -10.53 -8.45
CA ASN A 116 22.96 -11.66 -8.58
C ASN A 116 23.77 -11.91 -7.30
N LYS A 117 24.21 -10.84 -6.61
CA LYS A 117 24.96 -10.94 -5.36
C LYS A 117 24.13 -11.54 -4.21
N ASN A 118 22.82 -11.42 -4.27
CA ASN A 118 21.88 -11.94 -3.27
C ASN A 118 21.13 -13.20 -3.77
N ASP A 119 21.65 -13.87 -4.80
CA ASP A 119 21.09 -15.09 -5.38
C ASP A 119 19.60 -14.96 -5.82
N ILE A 120 19.20 -13.73 -6.17
CA ILE A 120 17.84 -13.43 -6.63
C ILE A 120 17.73 -13.84 -8.10
N ASP A 121 16.68 -14.59 -8.43
CA ASP A 121 16.37 -14.97 -9.81
C ASP A 121 15.94 -13.75 -10.64
N ILE A 122 16.50 -13.62 -11.84
CA ILE A 122 16.32 -12.45 -12.70
C ILE A 122 15.60 -12.86 -14.00
N PRO A 123 14.29 -12.61 -14.10
CA PRO A 123 13.52 -12.99 -15.27
C PRO A 123 14.02 -12.32 -16.56
N GLY A 124 14.07 -13.08 -17.66
CA GLY A 124 14.34 -12.53 -19.00
C GLY A 124 15.77 -12.10 -19.28
N ILE A 125 16.73 -12.43 -18.40
CA ILE A 125 18.15 -12.18 -18.64
C ILE A 125 18.93 -13.51 -18.73
N SER A 126 19.92 -13.57 -19.62
CA SER A 126 20.78 -14.75 -19.72
C SER A 126 21.88 -14.74 -18.66
N LYS A 127 22.40 -15.94 -18.30
CA LYS A 127 23.57 -16.06 -17.42
C LYS A 127 24.79 -15.31 -17.95
N ARG A 128 24.95 -15.23 -19.28
CA ARG A 128 26.01 -14.50 -19.95
C ARG A 128 25.86 -12.99 -19.72
N ASP A 129 24.65 -12.45 -19.87
CA ASP A 129 24.38 -11.03 -19.65
C ASP A 129 24.54 -10.68 -18.18
N THR A 130 24.05 -11.52 -17.26
CA THR A 130 24.25 -11.36 -15.81
C THR A 130 25.73 -11.27 -15.45
N ALA A 131 26.55 -12.18 -15.98
CA ALA A 131 28.00 -12.17 -15.73
C ALA A 131 28.69 -10.93 -16.32
N ALA A 132 28.29 -10.50 -17.53
CA ALA A 132 28.86 -9.31 -18.16
C ALA A 132 28.51 -8.03 -17.39
N LEU A 133 27.25 -7.86 -17.01
CA LEU A 133 26.78 -6.69 -16.24
C LEU A 133 27.39 -6.66 -14.83
N THR A 134 27.50 -7.80 -14.17
CA THR A 134 28.20 -7.93 -12.88
C THR A 134 29.65 -7.46 -12.99
N LYS A 135 30.38 -7.92 -14.02
CA LYS A 135 31.76 -7.54 -14.26
C LYS A 135 31.92 -6.02 -14.52
N ILE A 136 30.95 -5.37 -15.21
CA ILE A 136 30.97 -3.94 -15.41
C ILE A 136 30.95 -3.18 -14.07
N VAL A 137 30.09 -3.60 -13.13
CA VAL A 137 30.02 -2.99 -11.80
C VAL A 137 31.28 -3.28 -10.97
N GLU A 138 31.79 -4.50 -11.02
CA GLU A 138 33.00 -4.90 -10.27
C GLU A 138 34.28 -4.23 -10.78
N SER A 139 34.34 -3.86 -12.06
CA SER A 139 35.50 -3.18 -12.66
C SER A 139 35.57 -1.67 -12.35
N ASP A 140 34.47 -1.07 -11.87
CA ASP A 140 34.40 0.33 -11.46
C ASP A 140 34.17 0.41 -9.94
N GLN A 141 35.25 0.71 -9.21
CA GLN A 141 35.21 0.76 -7.74
C GLN A 141 34.15 1.75 -7.23
N ARG A 142 33.99 2.90 -7.89
CA ARG A 142 33.03 3.91 -7.50
C ARG A 142 31.58 3.44 -7.66
N LEU A 143 31.33 2.69 -8.75
CA LEU A 143 30.01 2.07 -9.02
C LEU A 143 29.72 0.93 -8.03
N LYS A 144 30.73 0.14 -7.69
CA LYS A 144 30.65 -0.92 -6.68
C LYS A 144 30.35 -0.37 -5.28
N ASP A 145 31.01 0.73 -4.90
CA ASP A 145 30.76 1.39 -3.61
C ASP A 145 29.33 1.95 -3.54
N PHE A 146 28.85 2.56 -4.63
CA PHE A 146 27.46 3.00 -4.76
C PHE A 146 26.48 1.83 -4.57
N ALA A 147 26.70 0.72 -5.29
CA ALA A 147 25.84 -0.47 -5.22
C ALA A 147 25.84 -1.07 -3.79
N SER A 148 26.98 -1.13 -3.13
CA SER A 148 27.08 -1.62 -1.75
C SER A 148 26.28 -0.75 -0.77
N LYS A 149 26.39 0.58 -0.86
CA LYS A 149 25.61 1.49 -0.03
C LYS A 149 24.12 1.45 -0.37
N LEU A 150 23.76 1.28 -1.66
CA LEU A 150 22.37 1.14 -2.10
C LEU A 150 21.71 -0.11 -1.47
N SER A 151 22.43 -1.24 -1.44
CA SER A 151 21.98 -2.46 -0.76
C SER A 151 21.59 -2.20 0.71
N THR A 152 22.38 -1.40 1.42
CA THR A 152 22.08 -1.01 2.81
C THR A 152 20.84 -0.09 2.92
N VAL A 153 20.65 0.80 1.95
CA VAL A 153 19.50 1.74 1.94
C VAL A 153 18.18 1.00 1.79
N THR A 154 18.12 -0.10 1.03
CA THR A 154 16.89 -0.88 0.84
C THR A 154 16.31 -1.41 2.14
N GLY A 155 17.18 -1.77 3.11
CA GLY A 155 16.78 -2.39 4.37
C GLY A 155 16.14 -3.77 4.20
N LEU A 156 16.32 -4.43 3.06
CA LEU A 156 15.88 -5.80 2.78
C LEU A 156 16.97 -6.78 3.19
N GLU A 157 16.59 -7.95 3.70
CA GLU A 157 17.55 -9.01 4.08
C GLU A 157 18.37 -9.47 2.88
N GLU A 158 17.72 -9.63 1.72
CA GLU A 158 18.36 -9.97 0.45
C GLU A 158 19.10 -8.79 -0.21
N GLY A 159 19.03 -7.61 0.39
CA GLY A 159 19.72 -6.40 -0.07
C GLY A 159 19.12 -5.75 -1.32
N TYR A 160 18.20 -6.38 -2.01
CA TYR A 160 17.46 -5.81 -3.15
C TYR A 160 16.11 -6.49 -3.36
N ILE A 161 15.25 -5.89 -4.22
CA ILE A 161 13.92 -6.45 -4.54
C ILE A 161 14.03 -7.64 -5.49
N THR A 162 13.12 -8.61 -5.33
CA THR A 162 12.94 -9.72 -6.26
C THR A 162 11.97 -9.30 -7.37
N PRO A 163 12.38 -9.31 -8.65
CA PRO A 163 11.50 -8.97 -9.76
C PRO A 163 10.48 -10.08 -10.02
N ASN A 164 9.22 -9.71 -10.26
CA ASN A 164 8.15 -10.69 -10.55
C ASN A 164 8.15 -11.15 -12.01
N ASP A 165 8.61 -10.30 -12.93
CA ASP A 165 8.61 -10.53 -14.37
C ASP A 165 9.69 -9.69 -15.08
N VAL A 166 9.71 -9.73 -16.42
CA VAL A 166 10.66 -8.99 -17.27
C VAL A 166 10.47 -7.46 -17.24
N ASN A 167 9.42 -6.94 -16.63
CA ASN A 167 9.16 -5.48 -16.59
C ASN A 167 10.19 -4.72 -15.75
N TRP A 168 10.99 -5.44 -14.92
CA TRP A 168 12.12 -4.85 -14.23
C TRP A 168 13.09 -4.13 -15.18
N LEU A 169 13.20 -4.56 -16.44
CA LEU A 169 14.03 -3.89 -17.46
C LEU A 169 13.62 -2.44 -17.74
N ALA A 170 12.32 -2.15 -17.64
CA ALA A 170 11.77 -0.80 -17.83
C ALA A 170 11.79 0.06 -16.55
N SER A 171 12.03 -0.56 -15.39
CA SER A 171 12.12 0.14 -14.11
C SER A 171 13.51 0.75 -13.90
N THR A 172 13.64 1.59 -12.87
CA THR A 172 14.90 2.19 -12.43
C THR A 172 15.11 1.94 -10.93
N ILE A 173 16.35 2.12 -10.46
CA ILE A 173 16.67 2.08 -9.02
C ILE A 173 15.74 3.00 -8.22
N GLU A 174 15.44 4.20 -8.73
CA GLU A 174 14.55 5.13 -8.06
C GLU A 174 13.11 4.60 -7.95
N MET A 175 12.61 3.93 -8.98
CA MET A 175 11.29 3.27 -8.97
C MET A 175 11.28 2.08 -8.01
N ASP A 176 12.34 1.28 -8.00
CA ASP A 176 12.50 0.16 -7.09
C ASP A 176 12.48 0.63 -5.62
N ILE A 177 13.24 1.68 -5.28
CA ILE A 177 13.24 2.29 -3.94
C ILE A 177 11.83 2.77 -3.53
N LYS A 178 11.05 3.31 -4.47
CA LYS A 178 9.67 3.73 -4.20
C LYS A 178 8.73 2.54 -3.97
N SER A 179 8.97 1.40 -4.64
CA SER A 179 8.11 0.21 -4.54
C SER A 179 8.38 -0.63 -3.29
N ILE A 180 9.59 -0.63 -2.76
CA ILE A 180 9.99 -1.51 -1.64
C ILE A 180 8.99 -1.52 -0.47
N ASN A 181 8.57 -0.36 0.01
CA ASN A 181 7.63 -0.30 1.14
C ASN A 181 6.17 -0.54 0.74
N ASN A 182 5.80 -0.34 -0.53
CA ASN A 182 4.44 -0.56 -0.98
C ASN A 182 4.17 -2.04 -1.26
N ASP A 183 5.09 -2.72 -1.91
CA ASP A 183 4.85 -4.04 -2.48
C ASP A 183 5.48 -5.16 -1.63
N VAL A 184 6.68 -4.94 -1.11
CA VAL A 184 7.45 -5.96 -0.40
C VAL A 184 7.15 -5.96 1.11
N ARG A 185 7.17 -4.79 1.75
CA ARG A 185 7.06 -4.69 3.22
C ARG A 185 5.66 -4.38 3.75
N ARG A 186 4.68 -4.18 2.87
CA ARG A 186 3.33 -3.81 3.29
C ARG A 186 2.68 -4.84 4.22
N SER A 187 2.84 -6.14 3.91
CA SER A 187 2.30 -7.23 4.72
C SER A 187 2.89 -7.27 6.13
N GLU A 188 4.19 -6.95 6.28
CA GLU A 188 4.86 -6.91 7.59
C GLU A 188 4.22 -5.84 8.48
N PHE A 189 4.03 -4.62 7.96
CA PHE A 189 3.37 -3.54 8.70
C PHE A 189 1.91 -3.85 9.03
N LEU A 190 1.20 -4.54 8.15
CA LEU A 190 -0.22 -4.86 8.29
C LEU A 190 -0.50 -6.16 9.06
N ASN A 191 0.50 -6.89 9.54
CA ASN A 191 0.34 -8.23 10.10
C ASN A 191 -0.77 -8.31 11.17
N GLU A 192 -0.76 -7.43 12.17
CA GLU A 192 -1.79 -7.38 13.21
C GLU A 192 -3.20 -7.18 12.61
N TRP A 193 -3.31 -6.26 11.65
CA TRP A 193 -4.57 -5.98 10.98
C TRP A 193 -5.05 -7.18 10.14
N ILE A 194 -4.14 -7.85 9.43
CA ILE A 194 -4.44 -9.04 8.61
C ILE A 194 -4.99 -10.17 9.49
N GLU A 195 -4.36 -10.45 10.62
CA GLU A 195 -4.81 -11.48 11.55
C GLU A 195 -6.19 -11.14 12.12
N ASN A 196 -6.41 -9.92 12.56
CA ASN A 196 -7.72 -9.48 13.04
C ASN A 196 -8.80 -9.55 11.95
N LYS A 197 -8.46 -9.14 10.72
CA LYS A 197 -9.34 -9.24 9.55
C LYS A 197 -9.76 -10.67 9.27
N LYS A 198 -8.83 -11.65 9.30
CA LYS A 198 -9.12 -13.08 9.07
C LYS A 198 -10.13 -13.62 10.05
N VAL A 199 -10.03 -13.23 11.32
CA VAL A 199 -10.95 -13.68 12.38
C VAL A 199 -12.33 -13.03 12.23
N ILE A 200 -12.38 -11.70 12.08
CA ILE A 200 -13.63 -10.93 12.06
C ILE A 200 -14.41 -11.20 10.76
N PHE A 201 -13.72 -11.23 9.63
CA PHE A 201 -14.31 -11.47 8.32
C PHE A 201 -13.97 -12.87 7.78
N SER A 202 -14.07 -13.88 8.66
CA SER A 202 -14.01 -15.29 8.23
C SER A 202 -15.15 -15.60 7.25
N GLU A 203 -14.99 -16.60 6.38
CA GLU A 203 -16.01 -17.04 5.42
C GLU A 203 -17.39 -17.25 6.07
N LYS A 204 -17.42 -17.84 7.26
CA LYS A 204 -18.65 -18.01 8.03
C LYS A 204 -19.34 -16.68 8.34
N ASN A 205 -18.58 -15.64 8.68
CA ASN A 205 -19.11 -14.32 8.98
C ASN A 205 -19.47 -13.54 7.70
N LEU A 206 -18.68 -13.67 6.64
CA LEU A 206 -19.00 -13.09 5.33
C LEU A 206 -20.30 -13.67 4.77
N ASN A 207 -20.53 -14.97 4.88
CA ASN A 207 -21.78 -15.61 4.45
C ASN A 207 -22.98 -15.11 5.25
N LYS A 208 -22.83 -14.84 6.55
CA LYS A 208 -23.90 -14.22 7.35
C LYS A 208 -24.19 -12.79 6.93
N LEU A 209 -23.14 -12.02 6.62
CA LEU A 209 -23.29 -10.64 6.12
C LEU A 209 -23.96 -10.62 4.76
N GLU A 210 -23.61 -11.55 3.86
CA GLU A 210 -24.26 -11.70 2.57
C GLU A 210 -25.75 -12.06 2.71
N ALA A 211 -26.09 -12.97 3.61
CA ALA A 211 -27.48 -13.33 3.89
C ALA A 211 -28.32 -12.15 4.43
N LEU A 212 -27.71 -11.23 5.17
CA LEU A 212 -28.38 -10.06 5.77
C LEU A 212 -28.43 -8.85 4.86
N TYR A 213 -27.37 -8.61 4.10
CA TYR A 213 -27.17 -7.36 3.35
C TYR A 213 -27.02 -7.56 1.84
N GLY A 214 -26.97 -8.80 1.38
CA GLY A 214 -26.86 -9.17 -0.04
C GLY A 214 -25.41 -9.26 -0.56
N THR A 215 -25.29 -9.89 -1.73
CA THR A 215 -23.99 -10.16 -2.39
C THR A 215 -23.23 -8.87 -2.75
N SER A 216 -23.94 -7.78 -3.08
CA SER A 216 -23.32 -6.49 -3.41
C SER A 216 -22.57 -5.90 -2.24
N TYR A 217 -23.13 -6.02 -1.01
CA TYR A 217 -22.47 -5.59 0.21
C TYR A 217 -21.21 -6.42 0.49
N ARG A 218 -21.30 -7.75 0.39
CA ARG A 218 -20.15 -8.65 0.54
C ARG A 218 -19.03 -8.29 -0.42
N ASN A 219 -19.34 -8.13 -1.71
CA ASN A 219 -18.34 -7.77 -2.71
C ASN A 219 -17.65 -6.44 -2.42
N ALA A 220 -18.41 -5.41 -2.04
CA ALA A 220 -17.84 -4.10 -1.68
C ALA A 220 -16.93 -4.19 -0.45
N LEU A 221 -17.34 -4.93 0.57
CA LEU A 221 -16.53 -5.17 1.76
C LEU A 221 -15.22 -5.90 1.42
N GLU A 222 -15.28 -6.99 0.64
CA GLU A 222 -14.11 -7.74 0.20
C GLU A 222 -13.18 -6.86 -0.66
N ASP A 223 -13.71 -6.02 -1.55
CA ASP A 223 -12.92 -5.13 -2.39
C ASP A 223 -12.19 -4.04 -1.57
N ILE A 224 -12.85 -3.48 -0.55
CA ILE A 224 -12.22 -2.52 0.37
C ILE A 224 -11.14 -3.22 1.22
N LEU A 225 -11.45 -4.38 1.79
CA LEU A 225 -10.47 -5.17 2.56
C LEU A 225 -9.25 -5.54 1.72
N TYR A 226 -9.45 -5.95 0.47
CA TYR A 226 -8.36 -6.24 -0.46
C TYR A 226 -7.51 -4.99 -0.75
N ARG A 227 -8.14 -3.84 -1.04
CA ARG A 227 -7.44 -2.56 -1.27
C ARG A 227 -6.65 -2.11 -0.04
N MET A 228 -7.20 -2.30 1.16
CA MET A 228 -6.49 -2.01 2.41
C MET A 228 -5.26 -2.91 2.59
N GLU A 229 -5.37 -4.19 2.27
CA GLU A 229 -4.28 -5.17 2.39
C GLU A 229 -3.19 -4.98 1.35
N THR A 230 -3.55 -4.81 0.08
CA THR A 230 -2.61 -4.82 -1.05
C THR A 230 -2.20 -3.43 -1.53
N GLY A 231 -3.00 -2.40 -1.23
CA GLY A 231 -2.82 -1.04 -1.79
C GLY A 231 -3.33 -0.88 -3.23
N SER A 232 -3.83 -1.94 -3.85
CA SER A 232 -4.33 -1.96 -5.23
C SER A 232 -5.78 -2.41 -5.31
N ASN A 233 -6.46 -2.04 -6.39
CA ASN A 233 -7.83 -2.49 -6.61
C ASN A 233 -7.86 -3.97 -7.00
N ARG A 234 -8.86 -4.70 -6.50
CA ARG A 234 -9.10 -6.08 -6.88
C ARG A 234 -9.42 -6.17 -8.37
N GLN A 235 -8.61 -6.92 -9.12
CA GLN A 235 -8.91 -7.22 -10.52
C GLN A 235 -10.05 -8.25 -10.57
N LYS A 236 -11.28 -7.80 -10.53
CA LYS A 236 -12.43 -8.60 -10.94
C LYS A 236 -13.03 -7.97 -12.19
N GLY A 237 -13.46 -8.83 -13.11
CA GLY A 237 -14.26 -8.40 -14.24
C GLY A 237 -15.38 -7.49 -13.73
N SER A 238 -15.44 -6.29 -14.24
CA SER A 238 -16.28 -5.21 -13.75
C SER A 238 -17.76 -5.60 -13.78
N SER A 239 -18.28 -6.07 -12.66
CA SER A 239 -19.72 -6.09 -12.47
C SER A 239 -20.17 -4.64 -12.32
N LYS A 240 -21.03 -4.15 -13.24
CA LYS A 240 -21.63 -2.81 -13.17
C LYS A 240 -22.22 -2.48 -11.79
N LEU A 241 -22.70 -3.51 -11.06
CA LEU A 241 -23.29 -3.38 -9.72
C LEU A 241 -22.27 -3.03 -8.64
N VAL A 242 -21.04 -3.59 -8.71
CA VAL A 242 -19.95 -3.28 -7.75
C VAL A 242 -19.47 -1.85 -7.96
N ASN A 243 -19.34 -1.41 -9.22
CA ASN A 243 -18.99 -0.02 -9.52
C ASN A 243 -20.08 0.94 -9.04
N GLN A 244 -21.37 0.64 -9.27
CA GLN A 244 -22.47 1.45 -8.79
C GLN A 244 -22.54 1.54 -7.26
N PHE A 245 -22.23 0.46 -6.55
CA PHE A 245 -22.22 0.47 -5.08
C PHE A 245 -20.98 1.21 -4.54
N THR A 246 -19.82 1.04 -5.16
CA THR A 246 -18.62 1.81 -4.84
C THR A 246 -18.79 3.28 -5.16
N ASP A 247 -19.43 3.62 -6.29
CA ASP A 247 -19.78 4.98 -6.65
C ASP A 247 -20.82 5.57 -5.68
N TRP A 248 -21.78 4.77 -5.23
CA TRP A 248 -22.74 5.17 -4.19
C TRP A 248 -22.07 5.46 -2.85
N ILE A 249 -21.13 4.61 -2.39
CA ILE A 249 -20.34 4.86 -1.17
C ILE A 249 -19.45 6.09 -1.34
N ASN A 250 -18.76 6.22 -2.46
CA ASN A 250 -17.90 7.36 -2.76
C ASN A 250 -18.72 8.66 -2.86
N ASN A 251 -19.91 8.61 -3.46
CA ASN A 251 -20.82 9.74 -3.52
C ASN A 251 -21.43 10.06 -2.15
N ALA A 252 -21.71 9.05 -1.34
CA ALA A 252 -22.19 9.24 0.03
C ALA A 252 -21.13 9.87 0.93
N THR A 253 -19.88 9.40 0.86
CA THR A 253 -18.70 9.99 1.56
C THR A 253 -18.34 11.35 0.96
N GLY A 254 -18.36 11.50 -0.35
CA GLY A 254 -18.12 12.77 -1.04
C GLY A 254 -19.13 13.85 -0.64
N ASN A 255 -20.41 13.54 -0.62
CA ASN A 255 -21.45 14.45 -0.17
C ASN A 255 -21.33 14.83 1.31
N ILE A 256 -20.83 13.92 2.16
CA ILE A 256 -20.52 14.20 3.57
C ILE A 256 -19.31 15.14 3.69
N MET A 257 -18.29 15.01 2.83
CA MET A 257 -17.14 15.93 2.78
C MET A 257 -17.55 17.31 2.24
N PHE A 258 -18.37 17.38 1.20
CA PHE A 258 -18.83 18.67 0.63
C PHE A 258 -19.84 19.41 1.52
N LEU A 259 -20.60 18.71 2.37
CA LEU A 259 -21.48 19.32 3.35
C LEU A 259 -20.76 19.81 4.62
N ASN A 260 -19.48 19.56 4.75
CA ASN A 260 -18.67 20.09 5.84
C ASN A 260 -18.16 21.49 5.49
N VAL A 261 -19.09 22.46 5.50
CA VAL A 261 -18.88 23.89 5.16
C VAL A 261 -17.82 24.59 6.05
N ARG A 262 -17.25 23.90 7.05
CA ARG A 262 -16.18 24.41 7.91
C ARG A 262 -14.76 24.22 7.34
N SER A 263 -14.56 23.41 6.30
CA SER A 263 -13.25 23.27 5.65
C SER A 263 -13.02 24.24 4.48
N SER A 264 -14.01 25.06 4.13
CA SER A 264 -13.90 26.02 3.03
C SER A 264 -13.73 27.47 3.47
N VAL A 265 -13.51 27.71 4.77
CA VAL A 265 -13.19 29.05 5.30
C VAL A 265 -12.04 28.93 6.29
N LEU A 266 -10.84 28.78 5.75
CA LEU A 266 -9.56 29.26 6.32
C LEU A 266 -8.54 29.33 5.18
#